data_12d82e645065d582c38ad95da02306af
#
_entry.id   12d82e645065d582c38ad95da02306af
#
_cell.length_a   1.000
_cell.length_b   1.000
_cell.length_c   1.000
_cell.angle_alpha   90.00
_cell.angle_beta   90.00
_cell.angle_gamma   90.00
#
_symmetry.space_group_name_H-M   'P 1'
#
loop_
_entity.id
_entity.type
_entity.pdbx_description
1 polymer ?
#
loop_
_entity_poly.entity_id
_entity_poly.type
_entity_poly.pdbx_seq_one_letter_code
_entity_poly.pdbx_strand_id
1 'polypeptide(L)'
;MSTTSARTRAAATPDAVFAALADPTRRATLATLRAGERTISELSAEHPISLPSFMKHMRVLEDAGLVITRKEGRVRRCALAERGLAPAEEWMHEHTAHWTASLGRLAQRLEETA
;
A
#
# COMPACT_ATOMS: atom_id res chain seq x y z
N MET A 1 23.69 9.26 -8.71
CA MET A 1 23.40 8.94 -8.34
C MET A 1 22.43 9.04 -7.82
N SER A 2 22.04 8.91 -7.72
CA SER A 2 21.24 8.90 -7.31
C SER A 2 20.75 8.86 -6.43
N THR A 3 20.75 8.83 -5.99
CA THR A 3 20.51 8.59 -5.15
C THR A 3 19.61 8.90 -4.67
N THR A 4 19.16 9.14 -4.98
CA THR A 4 18.35 9.40 -4.68
C THR A 4 17.56 8.99 -4.03
N SER A 5 17.45 8.37 -4.24
CA SER A 5 16.79 7.91 -3.57
C SER A 5 16.92 7.81 -2.52
N ALA A 6 17.52 8.34 -2.58
CA ALA A 6 17.92 8.26 -1.44
C ALA A 6 17.04 8.20 -0.34
N ARG A 7 15.94 8.40 -0.44
CA ARG A 7 15.16 8.08 0.62
C ARG A 7 15.23 6.64 0.73
N THR A 8 16.09 6.24 1.58
CA THR A 8 16.19 4.88 1.88
C THR A 8 14.91 4.52 2.48
N ARG A 9 14.18 3.80 1.79
CA ARG A 9 13.05 3.26 2.38
C ARG A 9 13.48 2.37 3.45
N ALA A 10 12.99 2.53 4.62
CA ALA A 10 13.04 1.50 5.59
C ALA A 10 12.56 0.27 4.88
N ALA A 11 13.14 -0.85 5.15
CA ALA A 11 12.71 -2.08 4.52
C ALA A 11 11.20 -2.16 4.61
N ALA A 12 10.56 -2.47 3.52
CA ALA A 12 9.12 -2.59 3.49
C ALA A 12 8.69 -3.67 4.47
N THR A 13 7.75 -3.34 5.34
CA THR A 13 7.27 -4.26 6.36
C THR A 13 5.77 -4.40 6.23
N PRO A 14 5.21 -5.53 6.70
CA PRO A 14 3.75 -5.65 6.70
C PRO A 14 3.09 -4.51 7.45
N ASP A 15 3.65 -4.12 8.59
CA ASP A 15 3.07 -3.05 9.39
C ASP A 15 2.97 -1.75 8.62
N ALA A 16 4.02 -1.38 7.89
CA ALA A 16 4.01 -0.15 7.11
C ALA A 16 2.97 -0.22 6.00
N VAL A 17 2.86 -1.37 5.34
CA VAL A 17 1.88 -1.54 4.27
C VAL A 17 0.47 -1.46 4.83
N PHE A 18 0.18 -2.18 5.92
CA PHE A 18 -1.16 -2.14 6.50
C PHE A 18 -1.52 -0.75 7.00
N ALA A 19 -0.57 -0.05 7.61
CA ALA A 19 -0.82 1.31 8.07
C ALA A 19 -1.16 2.23 6.89
N ALA A 20 -0.43 2.09 5.79
CA ALA A 20 -0.69 2.90 4.61
C ALA A 20 -2.07 2.60 4.03
N LEU A 21 -2.48 1.34 4.06
CA LEU A 21 -3.77 0.93 3.50
C LEU A 21 -4.95 1.25 4.42
N ALA A 22 -4.70 1.71 5.63
CA ALA A 22 -5.76 1.96 6.58
C ALA A 22 -6.50 3.28 6.35
N ASP A 23 -6.11 4.04 5.34
CA ASP A 23 -6.72 5.33 5.05
C ASP A 23 -7.46 5.28 3.70
N PRO A 24 -8.71 5.77 3.65
CA PRO A 24 -9.47 5.70 2.39
C PRO A 24 -8.89 6.54 1.26
N THR A 25 -8.31 7.70 1.56
CA THR A 25 -7.70 8.53 0.54
C THR A 25 -6.52 7.81 -0.10
N ARG A 26 -5.71 7.14 0.71
CA ARG A 26 -4.57 6.40 0.19
C ARG A 26 -5.02 5.19 -0.62
N ARG A 27 -6.06 4.48 -0.16
CA ARG A 27 -6.58 3.36 -0.95
C ARG A 27 -7.14 3.83 -2.29
N ALA A 28 -7.84 4.97 -2.29
CA ALA A 28 -8.39 5.52 -3.53
C ALA A 28 -7.28 5.92 -4.51
N THR A 29 -6.21 6.49 -3.99
CA THR A 29 -5.06 6.86 -4.82
C THR A 29 -4.44 5.62 -5.48
N LEU A 30 -4.27 4.55 -4.69
CA LEU A 30 -3.73 3.31 -5.25
C LEU A 30 -4.67 2.74 -6.31
N ALA A 31 -5.97 2.83 -6.09
CA ALA A 31 -6.95 2.35 -7.07
C ALA A 31 -6.84 3.10 -8.39
N THR A 32 -6.66 4.42 -8.32
CA THR A 32 -6.48 5.22 -9.52
C THR A 32 -5.22 4.81 -10.26
N LEU A 33 -4.15 4.54 -9.53
CA LEU A 33 -2.88 4.17 -10.14
C LEU A 33 -2.89 2.79 -10.79
N ARG A 34 -3.90 1.98 -10.52
CA ARG A 34 -4.01 0.69 -11.20
C ARG A 34 -4.18 0.84 -12.70
N ALA A 35 -4.75 1.95 -13.13
CA ALA A 35 -4.94 2.20 -14.56
C ALA A 35 -3.67 2.74 -15.22
N GLY A 36 -2.67 3.11 -14.43
CA GLY A 36 -1.41 3.59 -14.97
C GLY A 36 -0.88 4.78 -14.20
N GLU A 37 0.29 5.20 -14.61
CA GLU A 37 0.99 6.33 -13.99
C GLU A 37 0.16 7.61 -14.07
N ARG A 38 0.26 8.42 -13.03
CA ARG A 38 -0.41 9.73 -12.98
C ARG A 38 0.54 10.76 -12.39
N THR A 39 0.30 12.03 -12.69
CA THR A 39 1.04 13.08 -12.01
C THR A 39 0.44 13.29 -10.62
N ILE A 40 1.26 13.85 -9.73
CA ILE A 40 0.78 14.17 -8.38
C ILE A 40 -0.39 15.16 -8.46
N SER A 41 -0.31 16.11 -9.39
CA SER A 41 -1.40 17.07 -9.56
C SER A 41 -2.71 16.40 -9.94
N GLU A 42 -2.64 15.44 -10.85
CA GLU A 42 -3.83 14.69 -11.25
C GLU A 42 -4.42 13.92 -10.08
N LEU A 43 -3.57 13.27 -9.30
CA LEU A 43 -4.03 12.51 -8.16
C LEU A 43 -4.64 13.42 -7.10
N SER A 44 -3.98 14.54 -6.82
CA SER A 44 -4.45 15.47 -5.80
C SER A 44 -5.82 16.06 -6.17
N ALA A 45 -6.05 16.28 -7.46
CA ALA A 45 -7.29 16.88 -7.92
C ALA A 45 -8.51 16.00 -7.63
N GLU A 46 -8.31 14.72 -7.37
CA GLU A 46 -9.41 13.80 -7.08
C GLU A 46 -9.89 13.85 -5.64
N HIS A 47 -9.21 14.63 -4.79
CA HIS A 47 -9.54 14.63 -3.37
C HIS A 47 -9.73 16.04 -2.86
N PRO A 48 -10.77 16.29 -2.06
CA PRO A 48 -11.07 17.63 -1.56
C PRO A 48 -10.25 17.99 -0.31
N ILE A 49 -8.95 17.85 -0.42
CA ILE A 49 -8.04 18.20 0.67
C ILE A 49 -6.91 19.07 0.11
N SER A 50 -6.22 19.77 1.01
CA SER A 50 -5.15 20.65 0.57
C SER A 50 -4.01 19.83 -0.01
N LEU A 51 -3.22 20.47 -0.87
CA LEU A 51 -2.06 19.79 -1.43
C LEU A 51 -1.07 19.34 -0.35
N PRO A 52 -0.75 20.15 0.66
CA PRO A 52 0.13 19.65 1.72
C PRO A 52 -0.41 18.42 2.42
N SER A 53 -1.71 18.34 2.65
CA SER A 53 -2.32 17.16 3.26
C SER A 53 -2.20 15.95 2.33
N PHE A 54 -2.48 16.17 1.05
CA PHE A 54 -2.35 15.10 0.09
C PHE A 54 -0.91 14.60 -0.01
N MET A 55 0.06 15.51 0.05
CA MET A 55 1.47 15.12 -0.01
C MET A 55 1.89 14.27 1.18
N LYS A 56 1.27 14.46 2.34
CA LYS A 56 1.54 13.59 3.47
C LYS A 56 1.09 12.15 3.19
N HIS A 57 -0.07 12.00 2.57
CA HIS A 57 -0.55 10.70 2.15
C HIS A 57 0.41 10.05 1.15
N MET A 58 0.89 10.84 0.20
CA MET A 58 1.83 10.34 -0.80
C MET A 58 3.12 9.86 -0.15
N ARG A 59 3.60 10.60 0.85
CA ARG A 59 4.81 10.21 1.55
C ARG A 59 4.63 8.88 2.29
N VAL A 60 3.47 8.71 2.92
CA VAL A 60 3.19 7.44 3.60
C VAL A 60 3.20 6.29 2.61
N LEU A 61 2.56 6.47 1.45
CA LEU A 61 2.55 5.43 0.42
C LEU A 61 3.95 5.13 -0.09
N GLU A 62 4.75 6.15 -0.31
CA GLU A 62 6.11 5.99 -0.81
C GLU A 62 6.99 5.30 0.21
N ASP A 63 6.91 5.73 1.47
CA ASP A 63 7.72 5.14 2.53
C ASP A 63 7.34 3.68 2.80
N ALA A 64 6.10 3.33 2.57
CA ALA A 64 5.65 1.95 2.72
C ALA A 64 6.03 1.07 1.52
N GLY A 65 6.60 1.67 0.48
CA GLY A 65 7.01 0.91 -0.68
C GLY A 65 5.88 0.57 -1.65
N LEU A 66 4.74 1.26 -1.53
CA LEU A 66 3.58 0.97 -2.37
C LEU A 66 3.60 1.74 -3.69
N VAL A 67 4.23 2.90 -3.71
CA VAL A 67 4.34 3.70 -4.92
C VAL A 67 5.77 4.17 -5.09
N ILE A 68 6.12 4.49 -6.32
CA ILE A 68 7.37 5.17 -6.62
C ILE A 68 7.02 6.49 -7.29
N THR A 69 7.82 7.51 -7.01
CA THR A 69 7.64 8.80 -7.65
C THR A 69 8.93 9.18 -8.34
N ARG A 70 8.81 9.91 -9.43
CA ARG A 70 9.99 10.44 -10.08
C ARG A 70 9.68 11.82 -10.59
N LYS A 71 10.68 12.68 -10.55
CA LYS A 71 10.56 14.03 -11.04
C LYS A 71 10.98 14.08 -12.49
N GLU A 72 10.17 14.75 -13.29
CA GLU A 72 10.41 14.89 -14.70
C GLU A 72 10.19 16.36 -15.03
N GLY A 73 11.25 17.15 -15.03
CA GLY A 73 11.13 18.59 -15.14
C GLY A 73 10.40 19.16 -13.95
N ARG A 74 9.31 19.83 -14.19
CA ARG A 74 8.49 20.42 -13.11
C ARG A 74 7.38 19.48 -12.66
N VAL A 75 7.28 18.32 -13.30
CA VAL A 75 6.19 17.40 -13.06
C VAL A 75 6.71 16.23 -12.23
N ARG A 76 5.94 15.87 -11.22
CA ARG A 76 6.26 14.69 -10.43
C ARG A 76 5.24 13.61 -10.77
N ARG A 77 5.75 12.48 -11.21
CA ARG A 77 4.91 11.36 -11.62
C ARG A 77 4.93 10.27 -10.57
N CYS A 78 3.84 9.55 -10.49
CA CYS A 78 3.67 8.50 -9.50
C CYS A 78 3.15 7.24 -10.16
N ALA A 79 3.66 6.10 -9.75
CA ALA A 79 3.22 4.80 -10.26
C ALA A 79 3.23 3.79 -9.13
N LEU A 80 2.46 2.72 -9.28
CA LEU A 80 2.51 1.62 -8.33
C LEU A 80 3.88 0.97 -8.35
N ALA A 81 4.39 0.64 -7.18
CA ALA A 81 5.63 -0.14 -7.07
C ALA A 81 5.31 -1.59 -7.36
N GLU A 82 6.15 -2.24 -8.15
CA GLU A 82 5.86 -3.55 -8.70
C GLU A 82 5.51 -4.60 -7.65
N ARG A 83 6.20 -4.62 -6.55
CA ARG A 83 5.95 -5.61 -5.51
C ARG A 83 5.57 -4.97 -4.19
N GLY A 84 4.84 -3.85 -4.30
CA GLY A 84 4.51 -3.06 -3.12
C GLY A 84 3.70 -3.81 -2.08
N LEU A 85 2.80 -4.70 -2.51
CA LEU A 85 1.95 -5.44 -1.58
C LEU A 85 2.58 -6.73 -1.07
N ALA A 86 3.77 -7.10 -1.57
CA ALA A 86 4.35 -8.39 -1.23
C ALA A 86 4.49 -8.65 0.27
N PRO A 87 4.98 -7.69 1.09
CA PRO A 87 5.10 -7.97 2.52
C PRO A 87 3.76 -8.27 3.18
N ALA A 88 2.70 -7.55 2.77
CA ALA A 88 1.37 -7.78 3.30
C ALA A 88 0.81 -9.11 2.82
N GLU A 89 1.01 -9.41 1.55
CA GLU A 89 0.55 -10.68 0.99
C GLU A 89 1.19 -11.86 1.67
N GLU A 90 2.49 -11.79 1.91
CA GLU A 90 3.22 -12.86 2.58
C GLU A 90 2.69 -13.07 3.99
N TRP A 91 2.49 -11.98 4.71
CA TRP A 91 1.96 -12.06 6.07
C TRP A 91 0.57 -12.69 6.05
N MET A 92 -0.28 -12.21 5.15
CA MET A 92 -1.65 -12.72 5.05
C MET A 92 -1.67 -14.18 4.63
N HIS A 93 -0.80 -14.55 3.71
CA HIS A 93 -0.75 -15.92 3.24
C HIS A 93 -0.42 -16.89 4.37
N GLU A 94 0.60 -16.58 5.16
CA GLU A 94 0.97 -17.41 6.30
C GLU A 94 -0.17 -17.53 7.30
N HIS A 95 -0.81 -16.42 7.59
CA HIS A 95 -1.84 -16.39 8.63
C HIS A 95 -3.17 -16.93 8.12
N THR A 96 -3.44 -16.77 6.83
CA THR A 96 -4.66 -17.32 6.25
C THR A 96 -4.66 -18.83 6.30
N ALA A 97 -3.53 -19.45 5.97
CA ALA A 97 -3.44 -20.90 6.03
C ALA A 97 -3.69 -21.41 7.45
N HIS A 98 -3.06 -20.76 8.42
CA HIS A 98 -3.23 -21.15 9.82
C HIS A 98 -4.66 -20.91 10.30
N TRP A 99 -5.23 -19.77 9.92
CA TRP A 99 -6.60 -19.41 10.25
C TRP A 99 -7.58 -20.45 9.71
N THR A 100 -7.42 -20.82 8.46
CA THR A 100 -8.29 -21.80 7.82
C THR A 100 -8.21 -23.15 8.51
N ALA A 101 -7.00 -23.59 8.87
CA ALA A 101 -6.82 -24.86 9.57
C ALA A 101 -7.48 -24.81 10.94
N SER A 102 -7.34 -23.68 11.65
CA SER A 102 -7.96 -23.53 12.97
C SER A 102 -9.47 -23.57 12.89
N LEU A 103 -10.04 -22.91 11.88
CA LEU A 103 -11.49 -22.93 11.68
C LEU A 103 -11.99 -24.32 11.35
N GLY A 104 -11.21 -25.07 10.55
CA GLY A 104 -11.59 -26.45 10.23
C GLY A 104 -11.64 -27.32 11.46
N ARG A 105 -10.65 -27.18 12.35
CA ARG A 105 -10.64 -27.94 13.60
C ARG A 105 -11.83 -27.59 14.48
N LEU A 106 -12.14 -26.29 14.55
CA LEU A 106 -13.29 -25.86 15.34
C LEU A 106 -14.60 -26.39 14.79
N ALA A 107 -14.78 -26.32 13.47
CA ALA A 107 -15.98 -26.83 12.82
C ALA A 107 -16.15 -28.32 13.10
N GLN A 108 -15.06 -29.07 13.04
CA GLN A 108 -15.10 -30.50 13.31
C GLN A 108 -15.53 -30.76 14.74
N ARG A 109 -14.99 -30.03 15.70
CA ARG A 109 -15.38 -30.17 17.10
C ARG A 109 -16.85 -29.86 17.31
N LEU A 110 -17.36 -28.84 16.66
CA LEU A 110 -18.76 -28.49 16.78
C LEU A 110 -19.65 -29.58 16.22
N GLU A 111 -19.23 -30.23 15.14
CA GLU A 111 -19.98 -31.34 14.58
C GLU A 111 -20.00 -32.54 15.55
N GLU A 112 -18.89 -32.79 16.21
CA GLU A 112 -18.79 -33.90 17.14
C GLU A 112 -19.67 -33.73 18.36
N THR A 113 -19.93 -32.50 18.75
CA THR A 113 -20.76 -32.24 19.92
C THR A 113 -22.24 -32.01 19.61
N ALA A 114 -22.58 -31.99 18.34
CA ALA A 114 -23.96 -31.72 17.92
C ALA A 114 -24.89 -32.95 18.06
#